data_6f0a5ae4d70ffcaaae1e4fe3d65f13e2
#
_entry.id   6f0a5ae4d70ffcaaae1e4fe3d65f13e2
#
_cell.length_a   1.000
_cell.length_b   1.000
_cell.length_c   1.000
_cell.angle_alpha   90.00
_cell.angle_beta   90.00
_cell.angle_gamma   90.00
#
_symmetry.space_group_name_H-M   'P 1'
#
loop_
_entity.id
_entity.type
_entity.pdbx_description
1 polymer ?
#
loop_
_entity_poly.entity_id
_entity_poly.type
_entity_poly.pdbx_seq_one_letter_code
_entity_poly.pdbx_strand_id
1 'polypeptide(L)'
;MKLTFIGATHEVTGSCYFLEAAGKRFLVDCGMEQGPDQYENQDVPVPMSDVDFALLTHAHIDHSGNFPLAYARGFRGPIYATAATCDLCDIMLRDSAHIQTFEAEWRNRKARRNGQPEFVPAYTMEDALNVIQQFVPCDYHKIIQLADGIKVRFVDAGHLLGSSSIEIWITEDGVEKKIIFSGDIGNTDQPLIKDPEYLESADYVVMESTYGDRSHGERPDYVQELVDILRRTFKRHGNVVVPSFAVGRTQEMLYFLRKIKADNMLPEFPDFDVYVDSPLAVQATNIFKEHYVDCYDEEAMELLNQGINPIAFPGLKLSITSDESRAINFDEHYKVILSASGMCDAGRIKHHLKHNLWRENSTIVFVGYQAVGTLGRALLEGAKDVRLFGEEIHVSAEIVRLSGISGHADNEGLMRWASAFKEKPQRVFVTHGEDTVCTLFAERLKNELGYDTYAPFSGTVFDLVNNVLEKETEGIIIEHAKEKAKARKASGVYARLVAAGHRLLAVIRHNEGGANKDLARFADQINSLCDKWDR
;
A
#
# COMPACT_ATOMS: atom_id res chain seq x y z
N MET A 1 12.29 3.12 -29.81
CA MET A 1 12.09 2.72 -28.38
C MET A 1 11.08 3.66 -27.76
N LYS A 2 9.94 3.14 -27.28
CA LYS A 2 8.87 3.98 -26.69
C LYS A 2 8.52 3.49 -25.31
N LEU A 3 8.28 4.42 -24.38
CA LEU A 3 7.77 4.19 -23.06
C LEU A 3 6.40 4.88 -22.92
N THR A 4 5.38 4.11 -22.53
CA THR A 4 4.05 4.61 -22.24
C THR A 4 3.75 4.42 -20.77
N PHE A 5 3.31 5.48 -20.10
CA PHE A 5 2.89 5.47 -18.71
C PHE A 5 1.41 5.11 -18.62
N ILE A 6 1.05 4.04 -17.91
CA ILE A 6 -0.32 3.54 -17.83
C ILE A 6 -0.92 3.81 -16.46
N GLY A 7 -0.23 3.45 -15.38
CA GLY A 7 -0.74 3.58 -14.02
C GLY A 7 0.28 4.08 -13.01
N ALA A 8 -0.15 4.29 -11.78
CA ALA A 8 0.58 5.00 -10.72
C ALA A 8 1.12 6.37 -11.16
N THR A 9 0.35 7.07 -11.98
CA THR A 9 0.67 8.38 -12.54
C THR A 9 -0.16 9.43 -11.81
N HIS A 10 0.49 10.25 -10.97
CA HIS A 10 -0.16 11.15 -9.99
C HIS A 10 -1.06 10.42 -8.97
N GLU A 11 -0.82 9.12 -8.80
CA GLU A 11 -1.48 8.23 -7.84
C GLU A 11 -0.47 7.23 -7.26
N VAL A 12 -0.76 6.69 -6.07
CA VAL A 12 0.17 5.80 -5.35
C VAL A 12 0.02 4.35 -5.78
N THR A 13 -1.07 3.95 -6.44
CA THR A 13 -1.35 2.54 -6.75
C THR A 13 -1.57 2.29 -8.24
N GLY A 14 -1.47 1.02 -8.64
CA GLY A 14 -1.74 0.59 -10.00
C GLY A 14 -0.55 0.72 -10.95
N SER A 15 0.69 0.57 -10.47
CA SER A 15 1.91 0.69 -11.27
C SER A 15 1.88 -0.18 -12.52
N CYS A 16 2.00 0.46 -13.68
CA CYS A 16 2.03 -0.22 -14.96
C CYS A 16 2.70 0.66 -16.03
N TYR A 17 3.74 0.14 -16.64
CA TYR A 17 4.50 0.81 -17.71
C TYR A 17 4.60 -0.11 -18.91
N PHE A 18 4.37 0.44 -20.10
CA PHE A 18 4.41 -0.31 -21.35
C PHE A 18 5.55 0.17 -22.23
N LEU A 19 6.38 -0.76 -22.71
CA LEU A 19 7.52 -0.48 -23.57
C LEU A 19 7.38 -1.18 -24.93
N GLU A 20 7.74 -0.44 -25.99
CA GLU A 20 7.92 -0.96 -27.34
C GLU A 20 9.37 -0.71 -27.77
N ALA A 21 10.18 -1.76 -27.84
CA ALA A 21 11.60 -1.63 -28.14
C ALA A 21 12.20 -2.94 -28.67
N ALA A 22 13.17 -2.85 -29.56
CA ALA A 22 13.85 -3.99 -30.18
C ALA A 22 12.87 -5.04 -30.76
N GLY A 23 11.78 -4.57 -31.36
CA GLY A 23 10.73 -5.42 -31.92
C GLY A 23 9.89 -6.19 -30.89
N LYS A 24 10.01 -5.85 -29.60
CA LYS A 24 9.28 -6.44 -28.50
C LYS A 24 8.33 -5.44 -27.84
N ARG A 25 7.25 -5.96 -27.25
CA ARG A 25 6.27 -5.25 -26.45
C ARG A 25 6.22 -5.88 -25.07
N PHE A 26 6.47 -5.11 -24.03
CA PHE A 26 6.54 -5.67 -22.68
C PHE A 26 6.07 -4.69 -21.62
N LEU A 27 5.70 -5.25 -20.46
CA LEU A 27 5.28 -4.48 -19.31
C LEU A 27 6.38 -4.45 -18.25
N VAL A 28 6.44 -3.36 -17.49
CA VAL A 28 7.07 -3.32 -16.18
C VAL A 28 5.95 -3.02 -15.19
N ASP A 29 5.72 -3.93 -14.27
CA ASP A 29 4.59 -4.03 -13.37
C ASP A 29 3.23 -4.10 -14.09
N CYS A 30 2.23 -4.63 -13.40
CA CYS A 30 0.84 -4.71 -13.83
C CYS A 30 -0.04 -4.68 -12.58
N GLY A 31 -0.07 -3.51 -11.96
CA GLY A 31 -0.65 -3.29 -10.64
C GLY A 31 -2.15 -3.06 -10.67
N MET A 32 -2.78 -3.37 -9.55
CA MET A 32 -4.19 -3.08 -9.32
C MET A 32 -4.33 -1.75 -8.60
N GLU A 33 -5.21 -0.90 -9.08
CA GLU A 33 -5.62 0.32 -8.39
C GLU A 33 -6.32 -0.01 -7.07
N GLN A 34 -5.95 0.70 -6.01
CA GLN A 34 -6.49 0.50 -4.67
C GLN A 34 -6.90 1.85 -4.06
N GLY A 35 -8.15 1.95 -3.65
CA GLY A 35 -8.68 3.15 -3.01
C GLY A 35 -9.53 4.01 -3.93
N PRO A 36 -9.75 5.27 -3.58
CA PRO A 36 -10.49 6.21 -4.40
C PRO A 36 -9.54 6.88 -5.40
N ASP A 37 -9.48 6.35 -6.62
CA ASP A 37 -8.70 6.95 -7.70
C ASP A 37 -9.23 8.34 -8.04
N GLN A 38 -8.31 9.27 -8.28
CA GLN A 38 -8.61 10.63 -8.66
C GLN A 38 -8.64 10.79 -10.18
N TYR A 39 -7.78 10.06 -10.87
CA TYR A 39 -7.62 10.08 -12.31
C TYR A 39 -7.98 8.74 -12.94
N GLU A 40 -8.44 8.78 -14.18
CA GLU A 40 -8.74 7.61 -14.99
C GLU A 40 -7.45 7.12 -15.67
N ASN A 41 -7.07 5.87 -15.43
CA ASN A 41 -5.94 5.25 -16.11
C ASN A 41 -6.37 4.72 -17.47
N GLN A 42 -5.51 4.90 -18.48
CA GLN A 42 -5.73 4.38 -19.83
C GLN A 42 -5.34 2.90 -19.90
N ASP A 43 -6.02 2.15 -20.75
CA ASP A 43 -5.63 0.77 -21.05
C ASP A 43 -4.27 0.72 -21.78
N VAL A 44 -3.59 -0.41 -21.66
CA VAL A 44 -2.40 -0.71 -22.48
C VAL A 44 -2.77 -0.60 -23.96
N PRO A 45 -1.98 0.11 -24.79
CA PRO A 45 -2.38 0.51 -26.14
C PRO A 45 -2.43 -0.65 -27.15
N VAL A 46 -2.18 -1.87 -26.73
CA VAL A 46 -2.23 -3.09 -27.55
C VAL A 46 -3.03 -4.18 -26.85
N PRO A 47 -3.59 -5.15 -27.59
CA PRO A 47 -4.17 -6.34 -26.99
C PRO A 47 -3.15 -7.06 -26.11
N MET A 48 -3.58 -7.59 -24.95
CA MET A 48 -2.69 -8.31 -24.03
C MET A 48 -2.04 -9.55 -24.67
N SER A 49 -2.66 -10.13 -25.71
CA SER A 49 -2.07 -11.22 -26.51
C SER A 49 -0.81 -10.80 -27.29
N ASP A 50 -0.62 -9.50 -27.50
CA ASP A 50 0.50 -8.95 -28.27
C ASP A 50 1.65 -8.48 -27.36
N VAL A 51 1.53 -8.66 -26.06
CA VAL A 51 2.58 -8.41 -25.06
C VAL A 51 3.46 -9.66 -24.96
N ASP A 52 4.75 -9.51 -25.26
CA ASP A 52 5.71 -10.62 -25.34
C ASP A 52 6.09 -11.16 -23.97
N PHE A 53 6.33 -10.28 -22.98
CA PHE A 53 6.71 -10.64 -21.61
C PHE A 53 6.42 -9.49 -20.64
N ALA A 54 6.60 -9.73 -19.36
CA ALA A 54 6.54 -8.71 -18.32
C ALA A 54 7.71 -8.82 -17.34
N LEU A 55 8.04 -7.71 -16.69
CA LEU A 55 8.98 -7.61 -15.60
C LEU A 55 8.19 -7.16 -14.37
N LEU A 56 8.51 -7.69 -13.20
CA LEU A 56 7.85 -7.30 -11.97
C LEU A 56 8.86 -6.88 -10.91
N THR A 57 8.68 -5.69 -10.37
CA THR A 57 9.56 -5.11 -9.34
C THR A 57 9.39 -5.81 -8.00
N HIS A 58 8.18 -6.02 -7.53
CA HIS A 58 7.87 -6.70 -6.27
C HIS A 58 6.40 -7.18 -6.19
N ALA A 59 6.07 -7.91 -5.14
CA ALA A 59 4.83 -8.67 -5.07
C ALA A 59 3.59 -7.90 -4.60
N HIS A 60 3.70 -6.64 -4.15
CA HIS A 60 2.51 -5.88 -3.72
C HIS A 60 1.45 -5.83 -4.82
N ILE A 61 0.18 -5.82 -4.40
CA ILE A 61 -0.98 -5.93 -5.31
C ILE A 61 -1.09 -4.72 -6.25
N ASP A 62 -0.64 -3.56 -5.84
CA ASP A 62 -0.56 -2.35 -6.67
C ASP A 62 0.58 -2.38 -7.71
N HIS A 63 1.40 -3.44 -7.71
CA HIS A 63 2.40 -3.74 -8.74
C HIS A 63 2.12 -5.05 -9.50
N SER A 64 1.46 -6.03 -8.87
CA SER A 64 1.26 -7.38 -9.42
C SER A 64 -0.21 -7.75 -9.68
N GLY A 65 -1.15 -7.06 -9.04
CA GLY A 65 -2.53 -7.52 -8.86
C GLY A 65 -3.36 -7.64 -10.12
N ASN A 66 -2.97 -7.05 -11.23
CA ASN A 66 -3.65 -7.14 -12.52
C ASN A 66 -3.04 -8.19 -13.47
N PHE A 67 -1.99 -8.93 -13.10
CA PHE A 67 -1.52 -10.02 -13.94
C PHE A 67 -2.58 -11.10 -14.21
N PRO A 68 -3.44 -11.50 -13.23
CA PRO A 68 -4.54 -12.43 -13.55
C PRO A 68 -5.54 -11.83 -14.56
N LEU A 69 -5.82 -10.52 -14.48
CA LEU A 69 -6.66 -9.83 -15.46
C LEU A 69 -5.99 -9.77 -16.84
N ALA A 70 -4.68 -9.50 -16.90
CA ALA A 70 -3.91 -9.55 -18.14
C ALA A 70 -3.97 -10.94 -18.77
N TYR A 71 -3.85 -12.00 -17.97
CA TYR A 71 -4.03 -13.40 -18.42
C TYR A 71 -5.44 -13.62 -18.99
N ALA A 72 -6.48 -13.20 -18.27
CA ALA A 72 -7.87 -13.32 -18.74
C ALA A 72 -8.10 -12.57 -20.07
N ARG A 73 -7.36 -11.47 -20.29
CA ARG A 73 -7.38 -10.67 -21.52
C ARG A 73 -6.43 -11.16 -22.62
N GLY A 74 -5.76 -12.31 -22.42
CA GLY A 74 -4.96 -12.97 -23.46
C GLY A 74 -3.45 -12.93 -23.31
N PHE A 75 -2.89 -12.30 -22.28
CA PHE A 75 -1.46 -12.35 -21.98
C PHE A 75 -1.00 -13.80 -21.76
N ARG A 76 0.10 -14.20 -22.38
CA ARG A 76 0.65 -15.57 -22.27
C ARG A 76 2.19 -15.57 -22.19
N GLY A 77 2.81 -14.40 -22.12
CA GLY A 77 4.25 -14.26 -22.00
C GLY A 77 4.79 -14.62 -20.60
N PRO A 78 6.10 -14.84 -20.46
CA PRO A 78 6.72 -15.02 -19.14
C PRO A 78 6.71 -13.71 -18.35
N ILE A 79 6.66 -13.84 -17.01
CA ILE A 79 6.78 -12.73 -16.06
C ILE A 79 8.07 -12.97 -15.28
N TYR A 80 9.07 -12.12 -15.48
CA TYR A 80 10.36 -12.20 -14.82
C TYR A 80 10.36 -11.38 -13.53
N ALA A 81 10.72 -12.01 -12.42
CA ALA A 81 10.84 -11.38 -11.12
C ALA A 81 11.88 -12.12 -10.27
N THR A 82 12.28 -11.55 -9.14
CA THR A 82 13.13 -12.28 -8.19
C THR A 82 12.40 -13.53 -7.66
N ALA A 83 13.14 -14.54 -7.21
CA ALA A 83 12.56 -15.79 -6.72
C ALA A 83 11.58 -15.54 -5.56
N ALA A 84 11.95 -14.71 -4.59
CA ALA A 84 11.09 -14.40 -3.46
C ALA A 84 9.81 -13.64 -3.88
N THR A 85 9.91 -12.73 -4.87
CA THR A 85 8.74 -12.05 -5.46
C THR A 85 7.81 -13.05 -6.14
N CYS A 86 8.33 -14.04 -6.88
CA CYS A 86 7.51 -15.09 -7.50
C CYS A 86 6.72 -15.87 -6.45
N ASP A 87 7.36 -16.31 -5.36
CA ASP A 87 6.71 -17.08 -4.31
C ASP A 87 5.68 -16.25 -3.52
N LEU A 88 5.98 -14.98 -3.26
CA LEU A 88 5.00 -14.07 -2.65
C LEU A 88 3.80 -13.82 -3.58
N CYS A 89 4.02 -13.67 -4.89
CA CYS A 89 2.94 -13.52 -5.86
C CYS A 89 2.02 -14.75 -5.91
N ASP A 90 2.56 -15.97 -5.74
CA ASP A 90 1.73 -17.18 -5.69
C ASP A 90 0.66 -17.07 -4.60
N ILE A 91 1.03 -16.68 -3.39
CA ILE A 91 0.08 -16.57 -2.29
C ILE A 91 -0.80 -15.31 -2.39
N MET A 92 -0.25 -14.18 -2.82
CA MET A 92 -0.96 -12.90 -2.84
C MET A 92 -1.99 -12.82 -3.96
N LEU A 93 -1.69 -13.33 -5.16
CA LEU A 93 -2.65 -13.34 -6.28
C LEU A 93 -3.81 -14.30 -6.03
N ARG A 94 -3.56 -15.44 -5.36
CA ARG A 94 -4.64 -16.34 -4.92
C ARG A 94 -5.53 -15.68 -3.87
N ASP A 95 -4.95 -15.00 -2.89
CA ASP A 95 -5.71 -14.29 -1.85
C ASP A 95 -6.55 -13.16 -2.47
N SER A 96 -5.98 -12.39 -3.38
CA SER A 96 -6.69 -11.34 -4.12
C SER A 96 -7.87 -11.89 -4.93
N ALA A 97 -7.69 -12.98 -5.67
CA ALA A 97 -8.77 -13.64 -6.40
C ALA A 97 -9.87 -14.15 -5.47
N HIS A 98 -9.50 -14.71 -4.31
CA HIS A 98 -10.46 -15.15 -3.30
C HIS A 98 -11.27 -13.98 -2.73
N ILE A 99 -10.62 -12.86 -2.39
CA ILE A 99 -11.27 -11.65 -1.89
C ILE A 99 -12.26 -11.10 -2.92
N GLN A 100 -11.87 -10.98 -4.18
CA GLN A 100 -12.75 -10.48 -5.25
C GLN A 100 -13.97 -11.39 -5.47
N THR A 101 -13.77 -12.71 -5.45
CA THR A 101 -14.86 -13.69 -5.57
C THR A 101 -15.84 -13.57 -4.41
N PHE A 102 -15.33 -13.48 -3.18
CA PHE A 102 -16.14 -13.33 -1.98
C PHE A 102 -16.94 -12.01 -1.98
N GLU A 103 -16.31 -10.91 -2.37
CA GLU A 103 -16.99 -9.61 -2.51
C GLU A 103 -18.07 -9.64 -3.60
N ALA A 104 -17.78 -10.28 -4.74
CA ALA A 104 -18.75 -10.46 -5.82
C ALA A 104 -19.98 -11.25 -5.34
N GLU A 105 -19.76 -12.36 -4.63
CA GLU A 105 -20.86 -13.16 -4.05
C GLU A 105 -21.70 -12.35 -3.05
N TRP A 106 -21.05 -11.57 -2.19
CA TRP A 106 -21.74 -10.75 -1.21
C TRP A 106 -22.57 -9.65 -1.88
N ARG A 107 -22.00 -8.94 -2.86
CA ARG A 107 -22.70 -7.92 -3.67
C ARG A 107 -23.86 -8.55 -4.43
N ASN A 108 -23.68 -9.73 -4.99
CA ASN A 108 -24.69 -10.42 -5.79
C ASN A 108 -25.89 -10.90 -4.95
N ARG A 109 -25.66 -11.34 -3.69
CA ARG A 109 -26.78 -11.63 -2.76
C ARG A 109 -27.67 -10.40 -2.56
N LYS A 110 -27.09 -9.19 -2.50
CA LYS A 110 -27.81 -7.94 -2.36
C LYS A 110 -28.45 -7.50 -3.68
N ALA A 111 -27.73 -7.62 -4.80
CA ALA A 111 -28.19 -7.27 -6.13
C ALA A 111 -29.43 -8.10 -6.54
N ARG A 112 -29.40 -9.43 -6.34
CA ARG A 112 -30.54 -10.35 -6.60
C ARG A 112 -31.81 -9.94 -5.86
N ARG A 113 -31.70 -9.51 -4.60
CA ARG A 113 -32.84 -9.01 -3.80
C ARG A 113 -33.43 -7.71 -4.36
N ASN A 114 -32.61 -6.91 -5.03
CA ASN A 114 -33.00 -5.60 -5.57
C ASN A 114 -33.25 -5.62 -7.08
N GLY A 115 -33.19 -6.78 -7.76
CA GLY A 115 -33.35 -6.91 -9.21
C GLY A 115 -32.27 -6.20 -10.02
N GLN A 116 -31.07 -6.02 -9.46
CA GLN A 116 -29.93 -5.38 -10.12
C GLN A 116 -29.05 -6.42 -10.83
N PRO A 117 -28.31 -6.04 -11.89
CA PRO A 117 -27.34 -6.91 -12.54
C PRO A 117 -26.31 -7.47 -11.55
N GLU A 118 -25.86 -8.70 -11.81
CA GLU A 118 -24.80 -9.30 -11.00
C GLU A 118 -23.45 -8.64 -11.27
N PHE A 119 -22.68 -8.46 -10.23
CA PHE A 119 -21.29 -8.01 -10.28
C PHE A 119 -20.41 -9.19 -10.66
N VAL A 120 -19.53 -9.01 -11.64
CA VAL A 120 -18.55 -10.01 -12.08
C VAL A 120 -17.18 -9.56 -11.54
N PRO A 121 -16.42 -10.45 -10.87
CA PRO A 121 -15.06 -10.12 -10.46
C PRO A 121 -14.17 -9.81 -11.69
N ALA A 122 -13.14 -9.00 -11.52
CA ALA A 122 -12.24 -8.63 -12.61
C ALA A 122 -11.54 -9.84 -13.22
N TYR A 123 -11.22 -10.83 -12.39
CA TYR A 123 -10.65 -12.12 -12.77
C TYR A 123 -11.06 -13.21 -11.78
N THR A 124 -10.80 -14.45 -12.15
CA THR A 124 -11.17 -15.64 -11.38
C THR A 124 -9.96 -16.26 -10.68
N MET A 125 -10.21 -17.21 -9.76
CA MET A 125 -9.16 -18.03 -9.17
C MET A 125 -8.38 -18.83 -10.24
N GLU A 126 -9.06 -19.29 -11.28
CA GLU A 126 -8.43 -20.02 -12.40
C GLU A 126 -7.45 -19.12 -13.15
N ASP A 127 -7.81 -17.87 -13.41
CA ASP A 127 -6.91 -16.87 -14.04
C ASP A 127 -5.67 -16.64 -13.18
N ALA A 128 -5.83 -16.51 -11.86
CA ALA A 128 -4.72 -16.36 -10.93
C ALA A 128 -3.80 -17.60 -10.93
N LEU A 129 -4.36 -18.80 -10.85
CA LEU A 129 -3.58 -20.05 -10.87
C LEU A 129 -2.81 -20.23 -12.19
N ASN A 130 -3.40 -19.85 -13.30
CA ASN A 130 -2.76 -19.97 -14.59
C ASN A 130 -1.65 -18.96 -14.80
N VAL A 131 -1.84 -17.69 -14.40
CA VAL A 131 -0.78 -16.66 -14.55
C VAL A 131 0.41 -16.94 -13.65
N ILE A 132 0.21 -17.51 -12.48
CA ILE A 132 1.30 -17.90 -11.56
C ILE A 132 2.28 -18.87 -12.25
N GLN A 133 1.81 -19.72 -13.17
CA GLN A 133 2.68 -20.62 -13.93
C GLN A 133 3.56 -19.91 -14.98
N GLN A 134 3.34 -18.63 -15.23
CA GLN A 134 4.15 -17.83 -16.16
C GLN A 134 5.31 -17.10 -15.46
N PHE A 135 5.38 -17.12 -14.15
CA PHE A 135 6.47 -16.49 -13.42
C PHE A 135 7.78 -17.25 -13.63
N VAL A 136 8.84 -16.49 -13.91
CA VAL A 136 10.19 -16.98 -14.13
C VAL A 136 11.10 -16.36 -13.08
N PRO A 137 11.59 -17.14 -12.11
CA PRO A 137 12.45 -16.63 -11.06
C PRO A 137 13.82 -16.21 -11.59
N CYS A 138 14.27 -15.05 -11.17
CA CYS A 138 15.56 -14.44 -11.52
C CYS A 138 16.39 -14.21 -10.26
N ASP A 139 17.71 -14.37 -10.38
CA ASP A 139 18.64 -14.03 -9.31
C ASP A 139 18.96 -12.54 -9.34
N TYR A 140 19.19 -11.95 -8.17
CA TYR A 140 19.74 -10.61 -8.07
C TYR A 140 21.10 -10.50 -8.76
N HIS A 141 21.42 -9.33 -9.27
CA HIS A 141 22.68 -8.93 -9.91
C HIS A 141 23.05 -9.69 -11.20
N LYS A 142 22.32 -10.73 -11.58
CA LYS A 142 22.54 -11.42 -12.84
C LYS A 142 21.97 -10.61 -14.02
N ILE A 143 22.81 -10.39 -15.04
CA ILE A 143 22.33 -9.86 -16.32
C ILE A 143 21.72 -11.00 -17.11
N ILE A 144 20.47 -10.83 -17.49
CA ILE A 144 19.67 -11.81 -18.23
C ILE A 144 19.34 -11.23 -19.60
N GLN A 145 19.64 -11.98 -20.67
CA GLN A 145 19.23 -11.63 -22.04
C GLN A 145 17.80 -12.16 -22.25
N LEU A 146 16.83 -11.25 -22.37
CA LEU A 146 15.42 -11.64 -22.57
C LEU A 146 15.05 -11.77 -24.05
N ALA A 147 15.64 -10.92 -24.89
CA ALA A 147 15.48 -10.94 -26.33
C ALA A 147 16.71 -10.31 -26.99
N ASP A 148 16.83 -10.43 -28.33
CA ASP A 148 17.85 -9.68 -29.04
C ASP A 148 17.67 -8.19 -28.78
N GLY A 149 18.74 -7.52 -28.31
CA GLY A 149 18.72 -6.12 -27.94
C GLY A 149 18.08 -5.78 -26.57
N ILE A 150 17.64 -6.76 -25.77
CA ILE A 150 17.06 -6.48 -24.44
C ILE A 150 17.74 -7.32 -23.36
N LYS A 151 18.39 -6.65 -22.40
CA LYS A 151 18.99 -7.27 -21.20
C LYS A 151 18.39 -6.62 -19.97
N VAL A 152 18.28 -7.40 -18.89
CA VAL A 152 17.76 -6.91 -17.61
C VAL A 152 18.63 -7.37 -16.45
N ARG A 153 18.59 -6.62 -15.35
CA ARG A 153 19.17 -6.99 -14.05
C ARG A 153 18.24 -6.51 -12.95
N PHE A 154 18.03 -7.36 -11.96
CA PHE A 154 17.29 -7.05 -10.74
C PHE A 154 18.29 -6.70 -9.64
N VAL A 155 18.04 -5.59 -8.94
CA VAL A 155 18.89 -5.05 -7.86
C VAL A 155 18.01 -4.81 -6.65
N ASP A 156 18.47 -5.14 -5.45
CA ASP A 156 17.63 -5.07 -4.24
C ASP A 156 17.13 -3.65 -3.97
N ALA A 157 15.82 -3.50 -3.85
CA ALA A 157 15.17 -2.22 -3.57
C ALA A 157 14.91 -2.00 -2.06
N GLY A 158 15.16 -3.00 -1.21
CA GLY A 158 15.05 -2.90 0.24
C GLY A 158 13.67 -2.59 0.80
N HIS A 159 12.60 -2.79 -0.01
CA HIS A 159 11.24 -2.42 0.36
C HIS A 159 10.42 -3.59 0.93
N LEU A 160 10.50 -4.73 0.28
CA LEU A 160 9.84 -5.96 0.63
C LEU A 160 10.77 -7.13 0.33
N LEU A 161 10.54 -8.30 0.95
CA LEU A 161 11.27 -9.52 0.59
C LEU A 161 11.17 -9.73 -0.92
N GLY A 162 12.31 -9.81 -1.59
CA GLY A 162 12.37 -10.00 -3.03
C GLY A 162 12.17 -8.72 -3.87
N SER A 163 11.90 -7.56 -3.28
CA SER A 163 11.72 -6.32 -4.03
C SER A 163 12.96 -5.92 -4.81
N SER A 164 12.75 -5.33 -5.98
CA SER A 164 13.86 -4.95 -6.84
C SER A 164 13.63 -3.66 -7.62
N SER A 165 14.68 -2.89 -7.77
CA SER A 165 14.84 -1.96 -8.89
C SER A 165 15.27 -2.75 -10.13
N ILE A 166 14.72 -2.41 -11.29
CA ILE A 166 15.00 -3.13 -12.56
C ILE A 166 15.80 -2.25 -13.48
N GLU A 167 16.98 -2.69 -13.85
CA GLU A 167 17.80 -2.09 -14.89
C GLU A 167 17.54 -2.80 -16.23
N ILE A 168 17.26 -2.03 -17.27
CA ILE A 168 16.96 -2.54 -18.61
C ILE A 168 17.90 -1.86 -19.59
N TRP A 169 18.72 -2.63 -20.31
CA TRP A 169 19.50 -2.16 -21.46
C TRP A 169 18.77 -2.55 -22.73
N ILE A 170 18.50 -1.56 -23.56
CA ILE A 170 17.80 -1.73 -24.83
C ILE A 170 18.70 -1.25 -25.95
N THR A 171 18.99 -2.13 -26.91
CA THR A 171 19.75 -1.81 -28.13
C THR A 171 18.84 -1.97 -29.34
N GLU A 172 18.62 -0.90 -30.09
CA GLU A 172 17.80 -0.86 -31.29
C GLU A 172 18.46 0.05 -32.32
N ASP A 173 18.63 -0.44 -33.54
CA ASP A 173 19.26 0.30 -34.65
C ASP A 173 20.65 0.91 -34.34
N GLY A 174 21.43 0.20 -33.52
CA GLY A 174 22.77 0.63 -33.10
C GLY A 174 22.80 1.68 -31.99
N VAL A 175 21.64 2.06 -31.43
CA VAL A 175 21.53 2.94 -30.25
C VAL A 175 21.26 2.07 -29.04
N GLU A 176 22.06 2.21 -27.98
CA GLU A 176 21.82 1.60 -26.69
C GLU A 176 21.30 2.65 -25.70
N LYS A 177 20.26 2.31 -24.93
CA LYS A 177 19.73 3.09 -23.84
C LYS A 177 19.57 2.22 -22.60
N LYS A 178 19.91 2.79 -21.44
CA LYS A 178 19.70 2.18 -20.13
C LYS A 178 18.58 2.89 -19.40
N ILE A 179 17.50 2.17 -19.10
CA ILE A 179 16.41 2.67 -18.29
C ILE A 179 16.33 1.91 -16.95
N ILE A 180 16.05 2.62 -15.87
CA ILE A 180 15.85 2.07 -14.54
C ILE A 180 14.41 2.33 -14.11
N PHE A 181 13.74 1.28 -13.63
CA PHE A 181 12.51 1.35 -12.86
C PHE A 181 12.85 1.12 -11.40
N SER A 182 12.59 2.09 -10.54
CA SER A 182 12.95 1.98 -9.12
C SER A 182 12.17 0.87 -8.41
N GLY A 183 10.96 0.55 -8.87
CA GLY A 183 9.96 -0.06 -8.02
C GLY A 183 9.71 0.83 -6.80
N ASP A 184 9.29 0.25 -5.71
CA ASP A 184 9.21 0.93 -4.42
C ASP A 184 10.56 0.85 -3.73
N ILE A 185 11.08 1.99 -3.31
CA ILE A 185 12.39 2.10 -2.65
C ILE A 185 12.19 1.97 -1.14
N GLY A 186 12.90 1.03 -0.55
CA GLY A 186 12.83 0.76 0.88
C GLY A 186 13.45 1.84 1.75
N ASN A 187 13.01 1.87 3.00
CA ASN A 187 13.66 2.65 4.02
C ASN A 187 14.95 1.92 4.49
N THR A 188 16.00 2.65 4.86
CA THR A 188 17.25 2.04 5.39
C THR A 188 17.06 1.49 6.80
N ASP A 189 17.93 0.59 7.23
CA ASP A 189 17.96 -0.05 8.57
C ASP A 189 16.60 -0.66 8.99
N GLN A 190 15.84 -1.21 8.06
CA GLN A 190 14.66 -2.01 8.39
C GLN A 190 15.11 -3.38 8.88
N PRO A 191 14.48 -3.98 9.91
CA PRO A 191 14.86 -5.30 10.35
C PRO A 191 14.52 -6.36 9.29
N LEU A 192 15.30 -7.41 9.22
CA LEU A 192 15.18 -8.61 8.40
C LEU A 192 15.66 -8.48 6.96
N ILE A 193 15.36 -7.40 6.27
CA ILE A 193 15.68 -7.23 4.85
C ILE A 193 16.82 -6.25 4.65
N LYS A 194 17.55 -6.43 3.57
CA LYS A 194 18.65 -5.55 3.19
C LYS A 194 18.18 -4.14 2.91
N ASP A 195 19.07 -3.18 3.07
CA ASP A 195 18.87 -1.82 2.63
C ASP A 195 18.78 -1.73 1.10
N PRO A 196 18.12 -0.70 0.55
CA PRO A 196 18.09 -0.47 -0.89
C PRO A 196 19.49 -0.23 -1.44
N GLU A 197 19.81 -0.88 -2.54
CA GLU A 197 21.04 -0.65 -3.26
C GLU A 197 20.94 0.59 -4.15
N TYR A 198 22.06 1.30 -4.28
CA TYR A 198 22.15 2.52 -5.07
C TYR A 198 22.71 2.22 -6.45
N LEU A 199 22.07 2.75 -7.49
CA LEU A 199 22.43 2.56 -8.87
C LEU A 199 23.22 3.76 -9.41
N GLU A 200 24.29 3.51 -10.16
CA GLU A 200 25.28 4.53 -10.46
C GLU A 200 25.10 5.19 -11.84
N SER A 201 24.36 4.57 -12.76
CA SER A 201 24.20 5.09 -14.13
C SER A 201 22.88 4.69 -14.75
N ALA A 202 22.26 5.62 -15.46
CA ALA A 202 21.09 5.41 -16.29
C ALA A 202 20.97 6.53 -17.34
N ASP A 203 20.40 6.24 -18.52
CA ASP A 203 19.90 7.28 -19.41
C ASP A 203 18.56 7.83 -18.92
N TYR A 204 17.69 6.93 -18.46
CA TYR A 204 16.34 7.25 -17.98
C TYR A 204 16.05 6.55 -16.66
N VAL A 205 15.28 7.22 -15.83
CA VAL A 205 14.83 6.68 -14.54
C VAL A 205 13.32 6.90 -14.42
N VAL A 206 12.58 5.86 -14.06
CA VAL A 206 11.19 5.93 -13.59
C VAL A 206 11.24 5.67 -12.09
N MET A 207 10.86 6.66 -11.29
CA MET A 207 11.10 6.68 -9.85
C MET A 207 9.81 6.90 -9.07
N GLU A 208 9.63 6.14 -7.97
CA GLU A 208 8.55 6.37 -7.01
C GLU A 208 8.68 7.72 -6.29
N SER A 209 7.57 8.18 -5.72
CA SER A 209 7.52 9.40 -4.91
C SER A 209 6.52 9.34 -3.76
N THR A 210 6.21 8.17 -3.24
CA THR A 210 5.18 7.95 -2.19
C THR A 210 5.30 8.91 -1.01
N TYR A 211 6.50 9.14 -0.53
CA TYR A 211 6.81 10.10 0.54
C TYR A 211 7.72 11.24 0.08
N GLY A 212 7.65 11.64 -1.17
CA GLY A 212 8.51 12.68 -1.75
C GLY A 212 8.36 14.07 -1.12
N ASP A 213 7.27 14.31 -0.38
CA ASP A 213 6.94 15.59 0.26
C ASP A 213 7.26 15.65 1.76
N ARG A 214 7.63 14.53 2.39
CA ARG A 214 7.76 14.48 3.86
C ARG A 214 8.81 13.50 4.35
N SER A 215 9.39 13.82 5.53
CA SER A 215 10.27 12.92 6.27
C SER A 215 9.49 12.09 7.28
N HIS A 216 10.01 10.90 7.58
CA HIS A 216 9.51 10.07 8.67
C HIS A 216 9.94 10.57 10.06
N GLY A 217 10.85 11.56 10.13
CA GLY A 217 11.42 12.07 11.36
C GLY A 217 12.49 11.15 11.96
N GLU A 218 12.88 11.45 13.19
CA GLU A 218 13.78 10.58 13.94
C GLU A 218 13.11 9.24 14.26
N ARG A 219 13.85 8.15 14.08
CA ARG A 219 13.36 6.81 14.40
C ARG A 219 13.29 6.63 15.91
N PRO A 220 12.10 6.35 16.47
CA PRO A 220 12.00 5.97 17.87
C PRO A 220 12.60 4.56 18.07
N ASP A 221 12.93 4.24 19.30
CA ASP A 221 13.20 2.86 19.68
C ASP A 221 11.88 2.05 19.71
N TYR A 222 11.54 1.47 18.55
CA TYR A 222 10.30 0.70 18.37
C TYR A 222 10.18 -0.47 19.36
N VAL A 223 11.31 -1.08 19.71
CA VAL A 223 11.34 -2.21 20.65
C VAL A 223 10.97 -1.72 22.04
N GLN A 224 11.58 -0.62 22.48
CA GLN A 224 11.27 -0.03 23.79
C GLN A 224 9.84 0.52 23.86
N GLU A 225 9.36 1.18 22.80
CA GLU A 225 7.98 1.67 22.74
C GLU A 225 6.97 0.51 22.81
N LEU A 226 7.26 -0.60 22.09
CA LEU A 226 6.42 -1.80 22.12
C LEU A 226 6.46 -2.47 23.53
N VAL A 227 7.63 -2.53 24.17
CA VAL A 227 7.78 -3.01 25.56
C VAL A 227 6.88 -2.22 26.52
N ASP A 228 6.86 -0.89 26.37
CA ASP A 228 6.05 -0.04 27.26
C ASP A 228 4.55 -0.23 27.02
N ILE A 229 4.15 -0.43 25.76
CA ILE A 229 2.75 -0.78 25.41
C ILE A 229 2.37 -2.13 26.00
N LEU A 230 3.18 -3.16 25.78
CA LEU A 230 2.93 -4.51 26.31
C LEU A 230 2.84 -4.50 27.83
N ARG A 231 3.81 -3.86 28.51
CA ARG A 231 3.87 -3.77 29.98
C ARG A 231 2.62 -3.15 30.58
N ARG A 232 2.18 -1.98 30.08
CA ARG A 232 1.00 -1.31 30.64
C ARG A 232 -0.31 -2.04 30.32
N THR A 233 -0.38 -2.71 29.15
CA THR A 233 -1.56 -3.48 28.76
C THR A 233 -1.68 -4.77 29.56
N PHE A 234 -0.58 -5.52 29.70
CA PHE A 234 -0.57 -6.79 30.46
C PHE A 234 -0.79 -6.57 31.97
N LYS A 235 -0.31 -5.44 32.53
CA LYS A 235 -0.66 -5.04 33.91
C LYS A 235 -2.16 -4.88 34.14
N ARG A 236 -2.90 -4.54 33.08
CA ARG A 236 -4.38 -4.43 33.11
C ARG A 236 -5.06 -5.77 32.74
N HIS A 237 -4.29 -6.85 32.53
CA HIS A 237 -4.79 -8.13 32.01
C HIS A 237 -5.49 -8.00 30.63
N GLY A 238 -5.04 -7.08 29.81
CA GLY A 238 -5.58 -6.82 28.48
C GLY A 238 -4.79 -7.50 27.36
N ASN A 239 -5.38 -7.52 26.17
CA ASN A 239 -4.75 -7.97 24.95
C ASN A 239 -4.14 -6.80 24.17
N VAL A 240 -3.04 -7.04 23.47
CA VAL A 240 -2.50 -6.14 22.45
C VAL A 240 -2.90 -6.68 21.09
N VAL A 241 -3.71 -5.93 20.34
CA VAL A 241 -4.18 -6.29 19.00
C VAL A 241 -3.49 -5.39 17.99
N VAL A 242 -2.81 -5.99 17.02
CA VAL A 242 -2.01 -5.29 16.02
C VAL A 242 -2.58 -5.57 14.63
N PRO A 243 -3.36 -4.64 14.06
CA PRO A 243 -3.69 -4.68 12.64
C PRO A 243 -2.41 -4.53 11.82
N SER A 244 -2.08 -5.52 11.00
CA SER A 244 -0.84 -5.51 10.21
C SER A 244 -1.06 -6.06 8.80
N PHE A 245 -0.27 -5.58 7.84
CA PHE A 245 -0.21 -6.23 6.53
C PHE A 245 0.36 -7.62 6.67
N ALA A 246 -0.18 -8.57 5.90
CA ALA A 246 0.20 -9.98 5.98
C ALA A 246 1.66 -10.23 5.58
N VAL A 247 2.17 -9.42 4.64
CA VAL A 247 3.53 -9.50 4.10
C VAL A 247 4.33 -8.27 4.53
N GLY A 248 5.55 -8.47 4.96
CA GLY A 248 6.49 -7.45 5.42
C GLY A 248 6.23 -7.04 6.88
N ARG A 249 5.20 -6.25 7.13
CA ARG A 249 4.92 -5.67 8.45
C ARG A 249 4.69 -6.71 9.57
N THR A 250 4.01 -7.79 9.26
CA THR A 250 3.82 -8.88 10.25
C THR A 250 5.16 -9.51 10.63
N GLN A 251 6.05 -9.77 9.67
CA GLN A 251 7.35 -10.39 9.92
C GLN A 251 8.28 -9.45 10.69
N GLU A 252 8.25 -8.17 10.41
CA GLU A 252 8.98 -7.14 11.17
C GLU A 252 8.51 -7.07 12.63
N MET A 253 7.20 -7.11 12.87
CA MET A 253 6.65 -7.19 14.23
C MET A 253 7.08 -8.47 14.95
N LEU A 254 7.15 -9.60 14.26
CA LEU A 254 7.67 -10.85 14.83
C LEU A 254 9.13 -10.72 15.22
N TYR A 255 9.96 -10.03 14.44
CA TYR A 255 11.35 -9.74 14.77
C TYR A 255 11.47 -8.93 16.08
N PHE A 256 10.69 -7.86 16.24
CA PHE A 256 10.69 -7.06 17.47
C PHE A 256 10.21 -7.87 18.67
N LEU A 257 9.14 -8.65 18.52
CA LEU A 257 8.62 -9.49 19.60
C LEU A 257 9.58 -10.60 20.01
N ARG A 258 10.32 -11.20 19.04
CA ARG A 258 11.40 -12.15 19.33
C ARG A 258 12.49 -11.46 20.16
N LYS A 259 12.93 -10.27 19.77
CA LYS A 259 13.95 -9.51 20.51
C LYS A 259 13.51 -9.24 21.95
N ILE A 260 12.27 -8.77 22.15
CA ILE A 260 11.70 -8.51 23.48
C ILE A 260 11.75 -9.77 24.35
N LYS A 261 11.40 -10.94 23.79
CA LYS A 261 11.44 -12.22 24.54
C LYS A 261 12.86 -12.72 24.77
N ALA A 262 13.73 -12.67 23.76
CA ALA A 262 15.10 -13.16 23.86
C ALA A 262 15.92 -12.36 24.89
N ASP A 263 15.74 -11.04 24.90
CA ASP A 263 16.44 -10.13 25.82
C ASP A 263 15.72 -9.99 27.19
N ASN A 264 14.66 -10.78 27.41
CA ASN A 264 13.85 -10.76 28.64
C ASN A 264 13.43 -9.33 29.09
N MET A 265 12.99 -8.50 28.13
CA MET A 265 12.64 -7.09 28.39
C MET A 265 11.33 -6.91 29.18
N LEU A 266 10.57 -8.00 29.36
CA LEU A 266 9.33 -8.07 30.15
C LEU A 266 9.39 -9.21 31.17
N PRO A 267 10.33 -9.14 32.16
CA PRO A 267 10.52 -10.21 33.12
C PRO A 267 9.32 -10.48 34.01
N GLU A 268 8.43 -9.50 34.17
CA GLU A 268 7.16 -9.64 34.89
C GLU A 268 6.07 -10.39 34.11
N PHE A 269 6.26 -10.61 32.79
CA PHE A 269 5.32 -11.27 31.89
C PHE A 269 6.05 -12.23 30.93
N PRO A 270 6.82 -13.24 31.40
CA PRO A 270 7.69 -14.04 30.57
C PRO A 270 6.92 -14.94 29.58
N ASP A 271 5.71 -15.36 29.92
CA ASP A 271 4.95 -16.41 29.25
C ASP A 271 3.83 -15.89 28.34
N PHE A 272 3.89 -14.60 27.90
CA PHE A 272 2.88 -14.11 26.99
C PHE A 272 2.96 -14.80 25.62
N ASP A 273 1.78 -15.11 25.06
CA ASP A 273 1.66 -15.67 23.73
C ASP A 273 1.55 -14.59 22.67
N VAL A 274 2.06 -14.91 21.47
CA VAL A 274 1.91 -14.10 20.26
C VAL A 274 1.21 -14.92 19.19
N TYR A 275 0.07 -14.46 18.73
CA TYR A 275 -0.71 -15.10 17.69
C TYR A 275 -0.54 -14.37 16.37
N VAL A 276 -0.24 -15.11 15.30
CA VAL A 276 -0.41 -14.65 13.92
C VAL A 276 -1.71 -15.28 13.39
N ASP A 277 -2.78 -14.49 13.37
CA ASP A 277 -4.10 -14.94 12.95
C ASP A 277 -4.45 -14.39 11.56
N SER A 278 -3.75 -14.89 10.56
CA SER A 278 -3.96 -14.65 9.14
C SER A 278 -3.31 -15.77 8.33
N PRO A 279 -4.07 -16.58 7.57
CA PRO A 279 -3.50 -17.63 6.74
C PRO A 279 -2.46 -17.10 5.75
N LEU A 280 -2.70 -15.95 5.13
CA LEU A 280 -1.75 -15.30 4.23
C LEU A 280 -0.46 -14.90 4.94
N ALA A 281 -0.56 -14.32 6.16
CA ALA A 281 0.63 -13.95 6.93
C ALA A 281 1.46 -15.16 7.36
N VAL A 282 0.80 -16.30 7.67
CA VAL A 282 1.49 -17.55 7.98
C VAL A 282 2.26 -18.07 6.76
N GLN A 283 1.64 -18.07 5.58
CA GLN A 283 2.29 -18.47 4.33
C GLN A 283 3.48 -17.55 4.01
N ALA A 284 3.27 -16.22 4.09
CA ALA A 284 4.34 -15.24 3.88
C ALA A 284 5.51 -15.46 4.86
N THR A 285 5.23 -15.73 6.14
CA THR A 285 6.27 -16.01 7.14
C THR A 285 7.10 -17.25 6.79
N ASN A 286 6.53 -18.25 6.13
CA ASN A 286 7.29 -19.40 5.65
C ASN A 286 8.17 -19.03 4.45
N ILE A 287 7.67 -18.24 3.50
CA ILE A 287 8.46 -17.73 2.36
C ILE A 287 9.66 -16.91 2.87
N PHE A 288 9.47 -16.05 3.87
CA PHE A 288 10.59 -15.33 4.52
C PHE A 288 11.68 -16.26 5.05
N LYS A 289 11.31 -17.44 5.57
CA LYS A 289 12.27 -18.44 6.05
C LYS A 289 13.00 -19.18 4.93
N GLU A 290 12.49 -19.19 3.73
CA GLU A 290 13.06 -19.88 2.57
C GLU A 290 14.07 -18.98 1.82
N HIS A 291 13.82 -17.66 1.76
CA HIS A 291 14.61 -16.69 0.99
C HIS A 291 15.62 -15.87 1.83
N TYR A 292 16.08 -16.38 2.96
CA TYR A 292 16.98 -15.66 3.85
C TYR A 292 18.35 -15.33 3.23
N VAL A 293 18.88 -16.19 2.37
CA VAL A 293 20.23 -16.04 1.79
C VAL A 293 20.33 -14.78 0.94
N ASP A 294 19.33 -14.54 0.14
CA ASP A 294 19.36 -13.46 -0.84
C ASP A 294 18.81 -12.14 -0.27
N CYS A 295 17.88 -12.21 0.69
CA CYS A 295 17.09 -11.06 1.12
C CYS A 295 17.38 -10.55 2.52
N TYR A 296 17.94 -11.38 3.45
CA TYR A 296 18.12 -10.95 4.83
C TYR A 296 19.34 -10.04 4.99
N ASP A 297 19.22 -9.08 5.92
CA ASP A 297 20.29 -8.20 6.37
C ASP A 297 21.38 -8.95 7.18
N GLU A 298 22.46 -8.25 7.50
CA GLU A 298 23.58 -8.84 8.25
C GLU A 298 23.16 -9.29 9.66
N GLU A 299 22.31 -8.51 10.36
CA GLU A 299 21.86 -8.84 11.73
C GLU A 299 21.01 -10.11 11.75
N ALA A 300 20.07 -10.24 10.82
CA ALA A 300 19.24 -11.44 10.69
C ALA A 300 20.07 -12.66 10.29
N MET A 301 21.07 -12.49 9.41
CA MET A 301 22.00 -13.55 9.03
C MET A 301 22.91 -13.98 10.19
N GLU A 302 23.38 -13.06 11.03
CA GLU A 302 24.13 -13.39 12.24
C GLU A 302 23.31 -14.23 13.21
N LEU A 303 22.03 -13.89 13.42
CA LEU A 303 21.11 -14.69 14.24
C LEU A 303 20.98 -16.11 13.70
N LEU A 304 20.77 -16.27 12.40
CA LEU A 304 20.68 -17.59 11.75
C LEU A 304 21.96 -18.41 11.90
N ASN A 305 23.13 -17.78 11.78
CA ASN A 305 24.43 -18.42 11.97
C ASN A 305 24.63 -18.92 13.43
N GLN A 306 23.96 -18.26 14.38
CA GLN A 306 23.92 -18.69 15.79
C GLN A 306 22.83 -19.76 16.04
N GLY A 307 22.10 -20.20 15.02
CA GLY A 307 20.99 -21.14 15.14
C GLY A 307 19.70 -20.51 15.68
N ILE A 308 19.59 -19.19 15.67
CA ILE A 308 18.43 -18.42 16.14
C ILE A 308 17.59 -18.00 14.93
N ASN A 309 16.32 -18.39 14.92
CA ASN A 309 15.40 -17.91 13.88
C ASN A 309 14.96 -16.48 14.22
N PRO A 310 15.15 -15.48 13.30
CA PRO A 310 14.87 -14.07 13.60
C PRO A 310 13.38 -13.75 13.77
N ILE A 311 12.47 -14.60 13.28
CA ILE A 311 11.01 -14.40 13.32
C ILE A 311 10.24 -15.55 13.99
N ALA A 312 10.94 -16.45 14.71
CA ALA A 312 10.31 -17.51 15.47
C ALA A 312 10.90 -17.58 16.89
N PHE A 313 10.05 -17.80 17.87
CA PHE A 313 10.40 -17.79 19.28
C PHE A 313 9.39 -18.60 20.11
N PRO A 314 9.72 -19.03 21.34
CA PRO A 314 8.77 -19.69 22.22
C PRO A 314 7.55 -18.81 22.51
N GLY A 315 6.34 -19.40 22.40
CA GLY A 315 5.08 -18.69 22.58
C GLY A 315 4.54 -18.05 21.30
N LEU A 316 5.22 -18.17 20.14
CA LEU A 316 4.63 -17.85 18.84
C LEU A 316 3.66 -18.95 18.41
N LYS A 317 2.43 -18.55 18.10
CA LYS A 317 1.35 -19.45 17.65
C LYS A 317 0.80 -18.97 16.31
N LEU A 318 0.75 -19.85 15.33
CA LEU A 318 0.23 -19.59 14.00
C LEU A 318 -1.18 -20.17 13.90
N SER A 319 -2.16 -19.34 13.53
CA SER A 319 -3.56 -19.74 13.40
C SER A 319 -3.99 -19.75 11.93
N ILE A 320 -4.39 -20.91 11.44
CA ILE A 320 -4.80 -21.14 10.05
C ILE A 320 -6.30 -21.33 9.94
N THR A 321 -6.89 -22.14 10.84
CA THR A 321 -8.31 -22.48 10.80
C THR A 321 -9.20 -21.44 11.47
N SER A 322 -10.48 -21.43 11.11
CA SER A 322 -11.47 -20.55 11.75
C SER A 322 -11.72 -20.90 13.21
N ASP A 323 -11.56 -22.16 13.60
CA ASP A 323 -11.76 -22.59 14.98
C ASP A 323 -10.59 -22.16 15.87
N GLU A 324 -9.35 -22.25 15.38
CA GLU A 324 -8.17 -21.66 16.05
C GLU A 324 -8.35 -20.15 16.26
N SER A 325 -8.77 -19.44 15.21
CA SER A 325 -9.04 -17.99 15.28
C SER A 325 -10.10 -17.63 16.31
N ARG A 326 -11.18 -18.42 16.40
CA ARG A 326 -12.21 -18.24 17.43
C ARG A 326 -11.67 -18.47 18.84
N ALA A 327 -10.88 -19.52 19.03
CA ALA A 327 -10.31 -19.89 20.32
C ALA A 327 -9.48 -18.75 20.93
N ILE A 328 -8.75 -17.97 20.10
CA ILE A 328 -7.95 -16.81 20.53
C ILE A 328 -8.82 -15.79 21.30
N ASN A 329 -10.06 -15.56 20.84
CA ASN A 329 -10.95 -14.56 21.46
C ASN A 329 -11.59 -15.03 22.77
N PHE A 330 -11.61 -16.33 23.04
CA PHE A 330 -12.12 -16.92 24.27
C PHE A 330 -11.03 -17.23 25.32
N ASP A 331 -9.77 -17.15 24.92
CA ASP A 331 -8.65 -17.27 25.85
C ASP A 331 -8.51 -15.96 26.64
N GLU A 332 -8.58 -16.05 27.97
CA GLU A 332 -8.53 -14.90 28.88
C GLU A 332 -7.11 -14.44 29.25
N HIS A 333 -6.08 -15.23 28.90
CA HIS A 333 -4.69 -14.81 29.11
C HIS A 333 -4.36 -13.61 28.24
N TYR A 334 -3.57 -12.69 28.79
CA TYR A 334 -3.02 -11.57 28.04
C TYR A 334 -2.10 -12.06 26.91
N LYS A 335 -2.24 -11.49 25.75
CA LYS A 335 -1.53 -11.91 24.52
C LYS A 335 -1.35 -10.79 23.52
N VAL A 336 -0.49 -11.02 22.55
CA VAL A 336 -0.39 -10.21 21.34
C VAL A 336 -1.10 -10.93 20.20
N ILE A 337 -1.90 -10.20 19.42
CA ILE A 337 -2.61 -10.74 18.24
C ILE A 337 -2.22 -9.90 17.02
N LEU A 338 -1.46 -10.49 16.10
CA LEU A 338 -1.13 -9.93 14.79
C LEU A 338 -2.14 -10.47 13.78
N SER A 339 -2.90 -9.61 13.10
CA SER A 339 -3.92 -10.06 12.16
C SER A 339 -4.12 -9.08 11.01
N ALA A 340 -4.31 -9.61 9.81
CA ALA A 340 -4.61 -8.83 8.63
C ALA A 340 -6.13 -8.55 8.53
N SER A 341 -6.53 -7.42 7.94
CA SER A 341 -5.77 -6.41 7.20
C SER A 341 -5.27 -5.28 8.09
N GLY A 342 -4.18 -4.62 7.63
CA GLY A 342 -3.57 -3.51 8.38
C GLY A 342 -4.44 -2.26 8.53
N MET A 343 -5.43 -2.06 7.64
CA MET A 343 -6.38 -0.93 7.68
C MET A 343 -7.74 -1.28 8.30
N CYS A 344 -7.91 -2.52 8.79
CA CYS A 344 -9.11 -3.02 9.47
C CYS A 344 -10.38 -3.15 8.60
N ASP A 345 -10.29 -3.04 7.28
CA ASP A 345 -11.47 -3.08 6.41
C ASP A 345 -11.94 -4.50 6.08
N ALA A 346 -11.04 -5.48 6.10
CA ALA A 346 -11.31 -6.88 5.81
C ALA A 346 -10.56 -7.82 6.77
N GLY A 347 -10.80 -9.11 6.64
CA GLY A 347 -10.05 -10.15 7.34
C GLY A 347 -10.45 -10.41 8.78
N ARG A 348 -9.66 -11.28 9.41
CA ARG A 348 -9.91 -11.75 10.78
C ARG A 348 -9.72 -10.67 11.84
N ILE A 349 -8.92 -9.65 11.55
CA ILE A 349 -8.73 -8.49 12.42
C ILE A 349 -10.06 -7.88 12.88
N LYS A 350 -11.09 -7.86 12.02
CA LYS A 350 -12.41 -7.32 12.39
C LYS A 350 -13.08 -8.09 13.53
N HIS A 351 -12.85 -9.40 13.61
CA HIS A 351 -13.34 -10.22 14.72
C HIS A 351 -12.59 -9.90 16.00
N HIS A 352 -11.26 -9.78 15.93
CA HIS A 352 -10.46 -9.38 17.10
C HIS A 352 -10.80 -7.99 17.59
N LEU A 353 -11.03 -7.03 16.69
CA LEU A 353 -11.49 -5.68 17.03
C LEU A 353 -12.87 -5.73 17.71
N LYS A 354 -13.81 -6.54 17.19
CA LYS A 354 -15.13 -6.72 17.81
C LYS A 354 -15.03 -7.20 19.25
N HIS A 355 -14.07 -8.08 19.56
CA HIS A 355 -13.88 -8.64 20.89
C HIS A 355 -13.04 -7.77 21.84
N ASN A 356 -12.25 -6.83 21.32
CA ASN A 356 -11.29 -6.06 22.13
C ASN A 356 -11.58 -4.56 22.20
N LEU A 357 -12.27 -3.93 21.23
CA LEU A 357 -12.50 -2.47 21.22
C LEU A 357 -13.28 -1.95 22.45
N TRP A 358 -14.24 -2.72 22.95
CA TRP A 358 -15.05 -2.33 24.11
C TRP A 358 -14.37 -2.57 25.46
N ARG A 359 -13.20 -3.25 25.46
CA ARG A 359 -12.46 -3.59 26.68
C ARG A 359 -11.47 -2.48 27.03
N GLU A 360 -11.66 -1.80 28.16
CA GLU A 360 -10.76 -0.75 28.65
C GLU A 360 -9.33 -1.23 28.92
N ASN A 361 -9.17 -2.53 29.18
CA ASN A 361 -7.87 -3.13 29.45
C ASN A 361 -7.08 -3.50 28.19
N SER A 362 -7.71 -3.56 27.01
CA SER A 362 -7.05 -3.91 25.75
C SER A 362 -6.42 -2.68 25.07
N THR A 363 -5.41 -2.92 24.24
CA THR A 363 -4.75 -1.90 23.42
C THR A 363 -4.74 -2.33 21.96
N ILE A 364 -5.14 -1.42 21.05
CA ILE A 364 -5.03 -1.61 19.61
C ILE A 364 -3.82 -0.80 19.14
N VAL A 365 -2.85 -1.45 18.49
CA VAL A 365 -1.58 -0.83 18.06
C VAL A 365 -1.51 -0.79 16.54
N PHE A 366 -1.61 0.40 15.97
CA PHE A 366 -1.43 0.61 14.54
C PHE A 366 0.05 0.75 14.19
N VAL A 367 0.50 -0.06 13.24
CA VAL A 367 1.90 -0.18 12.81
C VAL A 367 2.11 0.22 11.35
N GLY A 368 1.21 1.00 10.79
CA GLY A 368 1.28 1.46 9.41
C GLY A 368 0.32 2.59 9.11
N TYR A 369 0.41 3.10 7.88
CA TYR A 369 -0.50 4.14 7.38
C TYR A 369 -1.96 3.66 7.39
N GLN A 370 -2.86 4.59 7.68
CA GLN A 370 -4.30 4.36 7.66
C GLN A 370 -4.96 5.31 6.66
N ALA A 371 -5.46 4.78 5.57
CA ALA A 371 -6.07 5.58 4.50
C ALA A 371 -7.41 6.21 4.96
N VAL A 372 -7.69 7.39 4.42
CA VAL A 372 -8.95 8.11 4.69
C VAL A 372 -10.15 7.25 4.30
N GLY A 373 -11.12 7.13 5.21
CA GLY A 373 -12.34 6.35 5.02
C GLY A 373 -12.25 4.91 5.50
N THR A 374 -11.09 4.44 5.98
CA THR A 374 -10.92 3.11 6.59
C THR A 374 -11.32 3.09 8.06
N LEU A 375 -11.65 1.90 8.57
CA LEU A 375 -11.94 1.73 10.00
C LEU A 375 -10.72 2.08 10.87
N GLY A 376 -9.52 1.67 10.45
CA GLY A 376 -8.29 1.98 11.18
C GLY A 376 -8.06 3.48 11.29
N ARG A 377 -8.35 4.25 10.23
CA ARG A 377 -8.26 5.71 10.25
C ARG A 377 -9.27 6.33 11.23
N ALA A 378 -10.50 5.88 11.22
CA ALA A 378 -11.53 6.35 12.14
C ALA A 378 -11.14 6.12 13.61
N LEU A 379 -10.56 4.95 13.92
CA LEU A 379 -10.06 4.62 15.27
C LEU A 379 -8.91 5.55 15.69
N LEU A 380 -7.94 5.80 14.81
CA LEU A 380 -6.83 6.73 15.08
C LEU A 380 -7.29 8.18 15.28
N GLU A 381 -8.37 8.60 14.60
CA GLU A 381 -8.98 9.92 14.75
C GLU A 381 -9.87 10.03 16.01
N GLY A 382 -9.95 8.96 16.79
CA GLY A 382 -10.63 8.96 18.10
C GLY A 382 -12.13 8.69 18.01
N ALA A 383 -12.60 7.94 17.01
CA ALA A 383 -13.98 7.49 16.95
C ALA A 383 -14.38 6.79 18.25
N LYS A 384 -15.49 7.22 18.87
CA LYS A 384 -16.01 6.67 20.12
C LYS A 384 -16.88 5.44 19.91
N ASP A 385 -17.52 5.35 18.75
CA ASP A 385 -18.37 4.25 18.36
C ASP A 385 -18.08 3.88 16.91
N VAL A 386 -17.96 2.58 16.65
CA VAL A 386 -17.70 2.03 15.30
C VAL A 386 -18.66 0.90 15.00
N ARG A 387 -18.91 0.65 13.70
CA ARG A 387 -19.81 -0.40 13.27
C ARG A 387 -19.05 -1.60 12.69
N LEU A 388 -19.14 -2.75 13.37
CA LEU A 388 -18.55 -4.01 12.93
C LEU A 388 -19.63 -5.09 12.80
N PHE A 389 -19.69 -5.75 11.64
CA PHE A 389 -20.69 -6.80 11.34
C PHE A 389 -22.15 -6.38 11.59
N GLY A 390 -22.44 -5.07 11.42
CA GLY A 390 -23.77 -4.50 11.64
C GLY A 390 -24.08 -4.10 13.09
N GLU A 391 -23.22 -4.43 14.04
CA GLU A 391 -23.33 -4.05 15.46
C GLU A 391 -22.54 -2.77 15.73
N GLU A 392 -23.06 -1.91 16.59
CA GLU A 392 -22.37 -0.72 17.09
C GLU A 392 -21.53 -1.11 18.32
N ILE A 393 -20.25 -0.72 18.31
CA ILE A 393 -19.29 -1.08 19.34
C ILE A 393 -18.66 0.20 19.87
N HIS A 394 -18.79 0.40 21.17
CA HIS A 394 -18.12 1.50 21.87
C HIS A 394 -16.63 1.24 21.98
N VAL A 395 -15.81 2.26 21.69
CA VAL A 395 -14.35 2.19 21.74
C VAL A 395 -13.87 2.62 23.11
N SER A 396 -13.60 1.65 23.97
CA SER A 396 -13.01 1.85 25.30
C SER A 396 -11.53 1.45 25.36
N ALA A 397 -11.07 0.62 24.40
CA ALA A 397 -9.68 0.20 24.30
C ALA A 397 -8.76 1.39 24.05
N GLU A 398 -7.52 1.28 24.54
CA GLU A 398 -6.47 2.24 24.21
C GLU A 398 -6.09 2.09 22.74
N ILE A 399 -6.07 3.22 22.00
CA ILE A 399 -5.64 3.26 20.59
C ILE A 399 -4.27 3.91 20.54
N VAL A 400 -3.28 3.19 20.02
CA VAL A 400 -1.89 3.65 19.91
C VAL A 400 -1.41 3.52 18.47
N ARG A 401 -0.55 4.42 18.04
CA ARG A 401 0.18 4.35 16.78
C ARG A 401 1.67 4.28 17.08
N LEU A 402 2.35 3.26 16.58
CA LEU A 402 3.81 3.26 16.46
C LEU A 402 4.18 4.12 15.25
N SER A 403 4.82 5.26 15.50
CA SER A 403 5.13 6.25 14.44
C SER A 403 6.45 5.93 13.75
N GLY A 404 6.55 6.29 12.46
CA GLY A 404 7.81 6.19 11.70
C GLY A 404 8.12 4.81 11.12
N ILE A 405 7.32 3.79 11.37
CA ILE A 405 7.48 2.49 10.71
C ILE A 405 6.87 2.57 9.30
N SER A 406 7.72 2.73 8.28
CA SER A 406 7.32 2.73 6.86
C SER A 406 8.23 1.79 6.07
N GLY A 407 7.64 1.05 5.13
CA GLY A 407 8.39 0.24 4.17
C GLY A 407 9.08 1.07 3.10
N HIS A 408 8.56 2.28 2.79
CA HIS A 408 9.12 3.16 1.78
C HIS A 408 10.16 4.12 2.37
N ALA A 409 11.10 4.51 1.56
CA ALA A 409 11.98 5.64 1.83
C ALA A 409 11.17 6.93 1.99
N ASP A 410 11.62 7.80 2.88
CA ASP A 410 11.11 9.17 2.97
C ASP A 410 11.76 10.07 1.92
N ASN A 411 11.39 11.35 1.92
CA ASN A 411 11.91 12.31 0.94
C ASN A 411 13.44 12.43 0.95
N GLU A 412 14.11 12.27 2.10
CA GLU A 412 15.56 12.28 2.19
C GLU A 412 16.18 10.98 1.69
N GLY A 413 15.54 9.84 1.96
CA GLY A 413 15.91 8.53 1.42
C GLY A 413 15.80 8.48 -0.11
N LEU A 414 14.68 8.97 -0.66
CA LEU A 414 14.47 9.09 -2.10
C LEU A 414 15.50 10.01 -2.77
N MET A 415 15.80 11.16 -2.15
CA MET A 415 16.84 12.07 -2.64
C MET A 415 18.23 11.43 -2.59
N ARG A 416 18.53 10.68 -1.55
CA ARG A 416 19.79 9.95 -1.39
C ARG A 416 19.95 8.89 -2.50
N TRP A 417 18.89 8.13 -2.78
CA TRP A 417 18.88 7.16 -3.87
C TRP A 417 19.08 7.84 -5.23
N ALA A 418 18.36 8.93 -5.50
CA ALA A 418 18.50 9.70 -6.75
C ALA A 418 19.88 10.36 -6.91
N SER A 419 20.54 10.74 -5.82
CA SER A 419 21.86 11.37 -5.85
C SER A 419 23.02 10.42 -6.13
N ALA A 420 22.78 9.10 -6.16
CA ALA A 420 23.81 8.09 -6.39
C ALA A 420 24.28 8.02 -7.85
N PHE A 421 23.52 8.54 -8.80
CA PHE A 421 23.93 8.56 -10.20
C PHE A 421 25.17 9.42 -10.40
N LYS A 422 26.26 8.82 -10.88
CA LYS A 422 27.54 9.50 -11.16
C LYS A 422 27.42 10.48 -12.33
N GLU A 423 26.60 10.13 -13.33
CA GLU A 423 26.25 10.98 -14.45
C GLU A 423 24.75 11.26 -14.39
N LYS A 424 24.36 12.48 -14.71
CA LYS A 424 22.95 12.88 -14.70
C LYS A 424 22.18 12.09 -15.73
N PRO A 425 21.06 11.44 -15.35
CA PRO A 425 20.13 10.87 -16.32
C PRO A 425 19.66 11.91 -17.33
N GLN A 426 19.40 11.51 -18.57
CA GLN A 426 18.82 12.38 -19.59
C GLN A 426 17.44 12.87 -19.13
N ARG A 427 16.68 12.02 -18.44
CA ARG A 427 15.41 12.39 -17.81
C ARG A 427 15.04 11.46 -16.65
N VAL A 428 14.38 12.03 -15.64
CA VAL A 428 13.79 11.30 -14.52
C VAL A 428 12.28 11.50 -14.56
N PHE A 429 11.54 10.40 -14.68
CA PHE A 429 10.08 10.38 -14.59
C PHE A 429 9.69 10.08 -13.16
N VAL A 430 8.85 10.94 -12.57
CA VAL A 430 8.38 10.80 -11.21
C VAL A 430 6.95 10.25 -11.22
N THR A 431 6.77 9.11 -10.63
CA THR A 431 5.50 8.36 -10.59
C THR A 431 5.23 7.84 -9.17
N HIS A 432 4.20 7.05 -8.97
CA HIS A 432 3.88 6.36 -7.72
C HIS A 432 3.88 7.31 -6.52
N GLY A 433 3.01 8.31 -6.57
CA GLY A 433 2.80 9.33 -5.55
C GLY A 433 1.50 10.08 -5.79
N GLU A 434 0.98 10.71 -4.75
CA GLU A 434 -0.18 11.59 -4.88
C GLU A 434 0.15 12.76 -5.82
N ASP A 435 -0.84 13.33 -6.50
CA ASP A 435 -0.73 14.35 -7.54
C ASP A 435 0.24 15.50 -7.16
N THR A 436 0.03 16.09 -6.00
CA THR A 436 0.88 17.18 -5.50
C THR A 436 2.28 16.70 -5.14
N VAL A 437 2.41 15.46 -4.66
CA VAL A 437 3.69 14.87 -4.23
C VAL A 437 4.58 14.58 -5.42
N CYS A 438 4.05 13.98 -6.50
CA CYS A 438 4.80 13.76 -7.74
C CYS A 438 5.38 15.07 -8.27
N THR A 439 4.57 16.14 -8.32
CA THR A 439 4.98 17.45 -8.83
C THR A 439 6.06 18.08 -7.95
N LEU A 440 5.84 18.11 -6.63
CA LEU A 440 6.78 18.70 -5.68
C LEU A 440 8.13 17.95 -5.67
N PHE A 441 8.08 16.62 -5.73
CA PHE A 441 9.30 15.83 -5.74
C PHE A 441 10.07 15.96 -7.05
N ALA A 442 9.39 16.03 -8.20
CA ALA A 442 10.01 16.33 -9.48
C ALA A 442 10.70 17.70 -9.47
N GLU A 443 10.07 18.75 -8.90
CA GLU A 443 10.67 20.06 -8.72
C GLU A 443 11.89 20.02 -7.79
N ARG A 444 11.83 19.25 -6.72
CA ARG A 444 12.96 19.08 -5.78
C ARG A 444 14.16 18.44 -6.47
N LEU A 445 13.98 17.33 -7.21
CA LEU A 445 15.04 16.69 -7.98
C LEU A 445 15.68 17.66 -8.99
N LYS A 446 14.87 18.46 -9.67
CA LYS A 446 15.33 19.49 -10.60
C LYS A 446 16.16 20.56 -9.93
N ASN A 447 15.67 21.08 -8.80
CA ASN A 447 16.31 22.23 -8.12
C ASN A 447 17.58 21.82 -7.37
N GLU A 448 17.59 20.67 -6.70
CA GLU A 448 18.71 20.23 -5.86
C GLU A 448 19.76 19.42 -6.64
N LEU A 449 19.33 18.52 -7.56
CA LEU A 449 20.25 17.68 -8.35
C LEU A 449 20.45 18.19 -9.78
N GLY A 450 19.62 19.13 -10.24
CA GLY A 450 19.67 19.67 -11.60
C GLY A 450 19.30 18.66 -12.65
N TYR A 451 18.40 17.72 -12.33
CA TYR A 451 17.90 16.72 -13.28
C TYR A 451 16.81 17.32 -14.17
N ASP A 452 16.68 16.80 -15.40
CA ASP A 452 15.50 17.03 -16.23
C ASP A 452 14.39 16.05 -15.75
N THR A 453 13.33 16.60 -15.16
CA THR A 453 12.29 15.81 -14.46
C THR A 453 10.93 16.03 -15.09
N TYR A 454 10.11 14.99 -15.08
CA TYR A 454 8.74 15.06 -15.57
C TYR A 454 7.84 14.10 -14.79
N ALA A 455 6.67 14.56 -14.36
CA ALA A 455 5.63 13.74 -13.75
C ALA A 455 4.53 13.46 -14.80
N PRO A 456 4.50 12.27 -15.40
CA PRO A 456 3.57 11.95 -16.48
C PRO A 456 2.18 11.59 -15.99
N PHE A 457 1.14 12.00 -16.71
CA PHE A 457 -0.19 11.43 -16.60
C PHE A 457 -0.35 10.17 -17.45
N SER A 458 -1.37 9.35 -17.12
CA SER A 458 -1.68 8.13 -17.85
C SER A 458 -1.90 8.37 -19.34
N GLY A 459 -1.32 7.50 -20.18
CA GLY A 459 -1.35 7.61 -21.64
C GLY A 459 -0.27 8.53 -22.25
N THR A 460 0.60 9.12 -21.44
CA THR A 460 1.79 9.85 -21.91
C THR A 460 2.77 8.87 -22.57
N VAL A 461 3.29 9.23 -23.76
CA VAL A 461 4.24 8.44 -24.53
C VAL A 461 5.54 9.21 -24.71
N PHE A 462 6.66 8.55 -24.45
CA PHE A 462 7.99 9.11 -24.54
C PHE A 462 8.89 8.30 -25.48
N ASP A 463 9.58 8.99 -26.42
CA ASP A 463 10.59 8.41 -27.30
C ASP A 463 11.95 8.45 -26.61
N LEU A 464 12.46 7.28 -26.23
CA LEU A 464 13.72 7.10 -25.52
C LEU A 464 14.95 7.33 -26.43
N VAL A 465 14.82 7.17 -27.75
CA VAL A 465 15.94 7.42 -28.70
C VAL A 465 16.19 8.91 -28.85
N ASN A 466 15.13 9.67 -29.11
CA ASN A 466 15.19 11.09 -29.39
C ASN A 466 15.07 11.98 -28.14
N ASN A 467 14.79 11.42 -26.97
CA ASN A 467 14.57 12.13 -25.70
C ASN A 467 13.44 13.19 -25.81
N VAL A 468 12.30 12.81 -26.39
CA VAL A 468 11.16 13.72 -26.58
C VAL A 468 9.84 13.10 -26.14
N LEU A 469 8.92 13.94 -25.64
CA LEU A 469 7.52 13.56 -25.46
C LEU A 469 6.88 13.43 -26.83
N GLU A 470 6.44 12.22 -27.18
CA GLU A 470 5.74 11.94 -28.43
C GLU A 470 4.24 12.27 -28.29
N LYS A 471 3.69 11.96 -27.12
CA LYS A 471 2.32 12.29 -26.75
C LYS A 471 2.28 12.70 -25.29
N GLU A 472 1.83 13.91 -25.02
CA GLU A 472 1.54 14.40 -23.69
C GLU A 472 0.02 14.27 -23.42
N THR A 473 -0.33 13.85 -22.21
CA THR A 473 -1.72 13.71 -21.78
C THR A 473 -1.95 14.55 -20.54
N GLU A 474 -3.19 14.98 -20.37
CA GLU A 474 -3.66 15.61 -19.15
C GLU A 474 -4.43 14.57 -18.31
N GLY A 475 -4.43 14.73 -16.97
CA GLY A 475 -5.18 13.84 -16.08
C GLY A 475 -6.69 13.94 -16.31
N ILE A 476 -7.33 12.82 -16.60
CA ILE A 476 -8.79 12.73 -16.72
C ILE A 476 -9.36 12.47 -15.33
N ILE A 477 -9.99 13.50 -14.75
CA ILE A 477 -10.57 13.37 -13.40
C ILE A 477 -11.83 12.52 -13.47
N ILE A 478 -11.89 11.46 -12.66
CA ILE A 478 -13.03 10.55 -12.56
C ILE A 478 -14.26 11.32 -12.04
N GLU A 479 -15.32 11.42 -12.86
CA GLU A 479 -16.52 12.17 -12.49
C GLU A 479 -17.22 11.65 -11.23
N HIS A 480 -17.09 10.35 -10.93
CA HIS A 480 -17.62 9.75 -9.70
C HIS A 480 -16.96 10.31 -8.42
N ALA A 481 -15.74 10.79 -8.48
CA ALA A 481 -15.10 11.50 -7.36
C ALA A 481 -15.82 12.84 -7.10
N LYS A 482 -16.27 13.54 -8.15
CA LYS A 482 -17.07 14.76 -8.05
C LYS A 482 -18.49 14.48 -7.53
N GLU A 483 -19.12 13.41 -7.98
CA GLU A 483 -20.46 13.02 -7.51
C GLU A 483 -20.44 12.45 -6.09
N LYS A 484 -19.45 11.59 -5.73
CA LYS A 484 -19.26 11.12 -4.36
C LYS A 484 -18.87 12.25 -3.41
N ALA A 485 -18.06 13.22 -3.84
CA ALA A 485 -17.76 14.41 -3.05
C ALA A 485 -18.99 15.32 -2.88
N LYS A 486 -19.81 15.48 -3.92
CA LYS A 486 -21.11 16.19 -3.86
C LYS A 486 -22.14 15.41 -3.02
N ALA A 487 -22.22 14.09 -3.20
CA ALA A 487 -23.15 13.23 -2.44
C ALA A 487 -22.73 13.07 -0.96
N ARG A 488 -21.43 12.98 -0.66
CA ARG A 488 -20.93 13.05 0.74
C ARG A 488 -21.21 14.40 1.40
N LYS A 489 -21.10 15.51 0.66
CA LYS A 489 -21.51 16.84 1.15
C LYS A 489 -23.03 16.96 1.36
N ALA A 490 -23.83 16.18 0.63
CA ALA A 490 -25.29 16.26 0.69
C ALA A 490 -25.97 15.23 1.60
N SER A 491 -25.31 14.12 1.94
CA SER A 491 -25.95 12.97 2.62
C SER A 491 -25.79 12.95 4.15
N GLY A 492 -24.94 13.76 4.73
CA GLY A 492 -24.80 13.88 6.18
C GLY A 492 -25.83 14.85 6.77
N VAL A 493 -26.43 14.52 7.91
CA VAL A 493 -27.34 15.45 8.64
C VAL A 493 -26.61 16.77 8.94
N TYR A 494 -25.33 16.70 9.26
CA TYR A 494 -24.46 17.86 9.48
C TYR A 494 -24.26 18.68 8.18
N ALA A 495 -24.02 18.04 7.05
CA ALA A 495 -23.89 18.72 5.76
C ALA A 495 -25.20 19.41 5.34
N ARG A 496 -26.36 18.80 5.64
CA ARG A 496 -27.67 19.45 5.45
C ARG A 496 -27.83 20.66 6.34
N LEU A 497 -27.35 20.60 7.59
CA LEU A 497 -27.36 21.72 8.51
C LEU A 497 -26.48 22.87 8.03
N VAL A 498 -25.26 22.58 7.58
CA VAL A 498 -24.34 23.57 6.99
C VAL A 498 -24.94 24.20 5.72
N ALA A 499 -25.54 23.41 4.84
CA ALA A 499 -26.24 23.92 3.65
C ALA A 499 -27.42 24.83 4.00
N ALA A 500 -28.18 24.48 5.06
CA ALA A 500 -29.23 25.34 5.58
C ALA A 500 -28.68 26.67 6.15
N GLY A 501 -27.52 26.63 6.84
CA GLY A 501 -26.80 27.81 7.29
C GLY A 501 -26.36 28.73 6.14
N HIS A 502 -25.77 28.18 5.09
CA HIS A 502 -25.40 28.95 3.89
C HIS A 502 -26.62 29.55 3.18
N ARG A 503 -27.74 28.81 3.11
CA ARG A 503 -28.99 29.34 2.58
C ARG A 503 -29.53 30.51 3.43
N LEU A 504 -29.43 30.38 4.76
CA LEU A 504 -29.83 31.45 5.67
C LEU A 504 -29.00 32.70 5.47
N LEU A 505 -27.68 32.59 5.34
CA LEU A 505 -26.77 33.70 5.03
C LEU A 505 -27.12 34.38 3.68
N ALA A 506 -27.47 33.60 2.66
CA ALA A 506 -27.92 34.11 1.37
C ALA A 506 -29.23 34.90 1.51
N VAL A 507 -30.19 34.40 2.30
CA VAL A 507 -31.45 35.09 2.58
C VAL A 507 -31.21 36.39 3.36
N ILE A 508 -30.31 36.41 4.33
CA ILE A 508 -29.94 37.63 5.06
C ILE A 508 -29.39 38.68 4.09
N ARG A 509 -28.46 38.33 3.21
CA ARG A 509 -27.89 39.24 2.20
C ARG A 509 -28.95 39.75 1.23
N HIS A 510 -29.90 38.90 0.80
CA HIS A 510 -30.97 39.31 -0.10
C HIS A 510 -31.95 40.33 0.52
N ASN A 511 -32.04 40.36 1.85
CA ASN A 511 -32.87 41.28 2.60
C ASN A 511 -32.11 42.55 3.07
N GLU A 512 -30.86 42.75 2.63
CA GLU A 512 -30.12 43.96 2.88
C GLU A 512 -30.87 45.20 2.32
N GLY A 513 -31.15 46.18 3.17
CA GLY A 513 -31.98 47.35 2.83
C GLY A 513 -33.49 47.16 3.03
N GLY A 514 -33.93 46.02 3.55
CA GLY A 514 -35.35 45.80 3.93
C GLY A 514 -35.82 46.64 5.12
N ALA A 515 -37.15 46.66 5.34
CA ALA A 515 -37.72 47.46 6.45
C ALA A 515 -37.19 47.01 7.83
N ASN A 516 -36.73 47.96 8.65
CA ASN A 516 -36.11 47.69 9.95
C ASN A 516 -36.94 46.80 10.86
N LYS A 517 -38.30 46.91 10.81
CA LYS A 517 -39.19 46.06 11.62
C LYS A 517 -39.16 44.58 11.21
N ASP A 518 -39.06 44.30 9.89
CA ASP A 518 -39.00 42.95 9.39
C ASP A 518 -37.62 42.32 9.59
N LEU A 519 -36.55 43.10 9.45
CA LEU A 519 -35.19 42.70 9.75
C LEU A 519 -35.00 42.37 11.24
N ALA A 520 -35.57 43.19 12.15
CA ALA A 520 -35.52 42.93 13.59
C ALA A 520 -36.23 41.61 13.92
N ARG A 521 -37.43 41.39 13.39
CA ARG A 521 -38.16 40.14 13.60
C ARG A 521 -37.43 38.91 13.06
N PHE A 522 -36.76 39.05 11.93
CA PHE A 522 -35.96 37.97 11.34
C PHE A 522 -34.75 37.66 12.19
N ALA A 523 -34.05 38.70 12.69
CA ALA A 523 -32.91 38.54 13.64
C ALA A 523 -33.34 37.82 14.91
N ASP A 524 -34.48 38.18 15.53
CA ASP A 524 -35.02 37.53 16.73
C ASP A 524 -35.31 36.05 16.50
N GLN A 525 -35.80 35.66 15.32
CA GLN A 525 -36.05 34.26 14.95
C GLN A 525 -34.76 33.47 14.84
N ILE A 526 -33.71 34.05 14.25
CA ILE A 526 -32.38 33.41 14.13
C ILE A 526 -31.77 33.23 15.52
N ASN A 527 -31.77 34.29 16.36
CA ASN A 527 -31.23 34.23 17.72
C ASN A 527 -31.94 33.15 18.54
N SER A 528 -33.29 33.10 18.50
CA SER A 528 -34.07 32.07 19.19
C SER A 528 -33.74 30.65 18.71
N LEU A 529 -33.38 30.47 17.42
CA LEU A 529 -32.93 29.19 16.90
C LEU A 529 -31.53 28.85 17.42
N CYS A 530 -30.60 29.81 17.45
CA CYS A 530 -29.27 29.64 18.00
C CYS A 530 -29.33 29.26 19.47
N ASP A 531 -30.05 30.02 20.30
CA ASP A 531 -30.21 29.75 21.73
C ASP A 531 -30.77 28.34 22.05
N LYS A 532 -31.63 27.84 21.16
CA LYS A 532 -32.20 26.49 21.31
C LYS A 532 -31.20 25.38 21.06
N TRP A 533 -30.21 25.61 20.21
CA TRP A 533 -29.29 24.57 19.75
C TRP A 533 -27.83 24.79 20.20
N ASP A 534 -27.53 25.92 20.79
CA ASP A 534 -26.23 26.21 21.44
C ASP A 534 -26.22 25.51 22.82
N ARG A 535 -25.70 24.25 22.85
CA ARG A 535 -25.63 23.40 24.06
C ARG A 535 -24.21 23.11 24.43
#